data_5d6b859aedb9e3fa15998b8f10a4e560
#
_entry.id   5d6b859aedb9e3fa15998b8f10a4e560
#
_cell.length_a   1.000
_cell.length_b   1.000
_cell.length_c   1.000
_cell.angle_alpha   90.00
_cell.angle_beta   90.00
_cell.angle_gamma   90.00
#
_symmetry.space_group_name_H-M   'P 1'
#
loop_
_entity.id
_entity.type
_entity.pdbx_description
1 polymer ?
#
loop_
_entity_poly.entity_id
_entity_poly.type
_entity_poly.pdbx_seq_one_letter_code
_entity_poly.pdbx_strand_id
1 'polypeptide(L)'
;MAPLGGAAQLAPSGTELSKSGRRAVWMSLISVLFLSQIAYNINTFPASTDLICYAAVTAYLLVSGFASIGFLSLALFIAALVMACFGTATATSSTSWTSLMLLFVLYAPFAIRLKGEPEGAHEYVLSAYVSAATCIACVAIVQIVLVNATKSSLLTNIYFTLPEAIRGAGHYTFVREGGGIIKPNGFFLRESADLSLVVALALLIEFGSRARLRIMGILAAGLLCSLSGTGLLAITAGFLLPRSLLRIPLFVVYLTALVLALYLLYSLGIPGLDLWFDRLSEFQTPNTSAYARFVAPMEMIGHSLDNGPLATWFGNGAGSYLRDVQLYHMNYEVNDPTWAKLIYEYGVLGFVLIFAILAQRLYSSRLRIEICNFLMFSWISVGVVLKPSFALVVWLLTLVGQSASRPTTQRARPRAG
;
A
#
# COMPACT_ATOMS: atom_id res chain seq x y z
N MET A 1 -42.83 18.68 46.90
CA MET A 1 -42.32 18.82 45.52
C MET A 1 -40.92 18.25 45.48
N ALA A 2 -40.76 17.02 44.96
CA ALA A 2 -39.48 16.35 44.86
C ALA A 2 -38.85 16.65 43.49
N PRO A 3 -37.54 16.89 43.41
CA PRO A 3 -36.90 17.09 42.11
C PRO A 3 -36.67 15.74 41.42
N LEU A 4 -37.12 15.66 40.21
CA LEU A 4 -36.84 14.58 39.26
C LEU A 4 -35.34 14.47 38.99
N GLY A 5 -34.70 13.47 39.60
CA GLY A 5 -33.37 13.06 39.26
C GLY A 5 -33.35 12.44 37.88
N GLY A 6 -32.86 13.17 36.89
CA GLY A 6 -32.56 12.64 35.57
C GLY A 6 -31.44 11.61 35.71
N ALA A 7 -31.78 10.33 35.58
CA ALA A 7 -30.82 9.27 35.44
C ALA A 7 -30.00 9.55 34.13
N ALA A 8 -28.79 10.03 34.30
CA ALA A 8 -27.81 9.99 33.22
C ALA A 8 -27.63 8.53 32.83
N GLN A 9 -28.20 8.13 31.71
CA GLN A 9 -27.91 6.85 31.12
C GLN A 9 -26.41 6.83 30.81
N LEU A 10 -25.67 6.14 31.69
CA LEU A 10 -24.31 5.72 31.41
C LEU A 10 -24.34 4.95 30.09
N ALA A 11 -23.74 5.55 29.06
CA ALA A 11 -23.53 4.86 27.80
C ALA A 11 -22.87 3.51 28.09
N PRO A 12 -23.34 2.41 27.51
CA PRO A 12 -22.79 1.09 27.78
C PRO A 12 -21.31 1.08 27.41
N SER A 13 -20.46 0.92 28.43
CA SER A 13 -19.03 0.71 28.29
C SER A 13 -18.79 -0.57 27.51
N GLY A 14 -18.00 -0.48 26.41
CA GLY A 14 -17.45 -1.65 25.72
C GLY A 14 -18.38 -2.32 24.73
N THR A 15 -18.89 -1.59 23.74
CA THR A 15 -19.57 -2.24 22.61
C THR A 15 -18.54 -2.87 21.69
N GLU A 16 -18.50 -4.21 21.67
CA GLU A 16 -17.82 -4.95 20.60
C GLU A 16 -18.23 -4.43 19.23
N LEU A 17 -17.32 -4.60 18.25
CA LEU A 17 -17.63 -4.24 16.86
C LEU A 17 -18.96 -4.88 16.43
N SER A 18 -19.92 -4.07 15.98
CA SER A 18 -21.25 -4.53 15.58
C SER A 18 -21.17 -5.58 14.47
N LYS A 19 -22.21 -6.40 14.33
CA LYS A 19 -22.27 -7.39 13.24
C LYS A 19 -22.11 -6.75 11.86
N SER A 20 -22.68 -5.55 11.65
CA SER A 20 -22.50 -4.79 10.41
C SER A 20 -21.07 -4.32 10.20
N GLY A 21 -20.39 -3.84 11.25
CA GLY A 21 -18.98 -3.48 11.19
C GLY A 21 -18.08 -4.66 10.85
N ARG A 22 -18.31 -5.82 11.47
CA ARG A 22 -17.57 -7.06 11.14
C ARG A 22 -17.77 -7.48 9.68
N ARG A 23 -19.01 -7.37 9.16
CA ARG A 23 -19.31 -7.64 7.75
C ARG A 23 -18.57 -6.66 6.83
N ALA A 24 -18.57 -5.37 7.13
CA ALA A 24 -17.87 -4.37 6.34
C ALA A 24 -16.36 -4.65 6.26
N VAL A 25 -15.74 -5.04 7.38
CA VAL A 25 -14.32 -5.44 7.40
C VAL A 25 -14.08 -6.64 6.48
N TRP A 26 -14.88 -7.71 6.60
CA TRP A 26 -14.70 -8.89 5.76
C TRP A 26 -15.01 -8.62 4.28
N MET A 27 -16.04 -7.84 3.97
CA MET A 27 -16.33 -7.43 2.58
C MET A 27 -15.14 -6.67 1.98
N SER A 28 -14.54 -5.75 2.73
CA SER A 28 -13.36 -5.01 2.28
C SER A 28 -12.16 -5.95 2.04
N LEU A 29 -11.88 -6.87 2.97
CA LEU A 29 -10.76 -7.80 2.83
C LEU A 29 -10.99 -8.81 1.70
N ILE A 30 -12.20 -9.33 1.54
CA ILE A 30 -12.55 -10.24 0.44
C ILE A 30 -12.42 -9.52 -0.90
N SER A 31 -12.91 -8.29 -1.02
CA SER A 31 -12.81 -7.53 -2.26
C SER A 31 -11.36 -7.28 -2.67
N VAL A 32 -10.48 -6.96 -1.71
CA VAL A 32 -9.07 -6.70 -1.98
C VAL A 32 -8.27 -7.96 -2.28
N LEU A 33 -8.46 -9.00 -1.48
CA LEU A 33 -7.57 -10.15 -1.48
C LEU A 33 -8.01 -11.27 -2.43
N PHE A 34 -9.32 -11.34 -2.72
CA PHE A 34 -9.88 -12.44 -3.52
C PHE A 34 -10.59 -11.97 -4.79
N LEU A 35 -11.12 -10.73 -4.83
CA LEU A 35 -11.93 -10.24 -5.93
C LEU A 35 -11.32 -9.04 -6.69
N SER A 36 -10.10 -8.63 -6.37
CA SER A 36 -9.44 -7.46 -7.00
C SER A 36 -9.18 -7.63 -8.51
N GLN A 37 -9.20 -8.88 -9.00
CA GLN A 37 -9.07 -9.20 -10.43
C GLN A 37 -10.39 -9.07 -11.20
N ILE A 38 -11.51 -8.88 -10.50
CA ILE A 38 -12.83 -8.71 -11.10
C ILE A 38 -13.07 -7.21 -11.27
N ALA A 39 -13.32 -6.80 -12.49
CA ALA A 39 -13.67 -5.41 -12.82
C ALA A 39 -14.84 -5.38 -13.81
N TYR A 40 -15.64 -4.35 -13.68
CA TYR A 40 -16.74 -4.06 -14.58
C TYR A 40 -16.30 -2.94 -15.53
N ASN A 41 -16.26 -3.23 -16.81
CA ASN A 41 -15.90 -2.24 -17.82
C ASN A 41 -17.08 -1.29 -18.05
N ILE A 42 -17.01 -0.10 -17.45
CA ILE A 42 -17.98 0.98 -17.67
C ILE A 42 -17.37 1.90 -18.74
N ASN A 43 -17.76 1.69 -19.98
CA ASN A 43 -17.14 2.33 -21.15
C ASN A 43 -15.62 2.04 -21.19
N THR A 44 -14.80 3.06 -21.01
CA THR A 44 -13.33 2.97 -20.98
C THR A 44 -12.73 2.85 -19.59
N PHE A 45 -13.57 2.87 -18.53
CA PHE A 45 -13.12 2.82 -17.14
C PHE A 45 -13.38 1.46 -16.51
N PRO A 46 -12.34 0.70 -16.13
CA PRO A 46 -12.50 -0.56 -15.41
C PRO A 46 -12.75 -0.28 -13.93
N ALA A 47 -14.02 -0.37 -13.50
CA ALA A 47 -14.38 -0.28 -12.10
C ALA A 47 -14.12 -1.63 -11.41
N SER A 48 -13.00 -1.76 -10.71
CA SER A 48 -12.67 -2.98 -9.98
C SER A 48 -13.55 -3.17 -8.75
N THR A 49 -13.76 -4.42 -8.35
CA THR A 49 -14.62 -4.77 -7.19
C THR A 49 -14.12 -4.12 -5.90
N ASP A 50 -12.82 -4.02 -5.70
CA ASP A 50 -12.22 -3.36 -4.55
C ASP A 50 -12.46 -1.84 -4.54
N LEU A 51 -12.44 -1.18 -5.71
CA LEU A 51 -12.80 0.24 -5.84
C LEU A 51 -14.27 0.48 -5.47
N ILE A 52 -15.16 -0.37 -6.00
CA ILE A 52 -16.61 -0.28 -5.71
C ILE A 52 -16.86 -0.50 -4.22
N CYS A 53 -16.23 -1.52 -3.63
CA CYS A 53 -16.34 -1.80 -2.21
C CYS A 53 -15.80 -0.63 -1.36
N TYR A 54 -14.66 -0.06 -1.74
CA TYR A 54 -14.06 1.08 -1.05
C TYR A 54 -15.00 2.29 -1.03
N ALA A 55 -15.55 2.65 -2.18
CA ALA A 55 -16.52 3.74 -2.30
C ALA A 55 -17.79 3.45 -1.49
N ALA A 56 -18.33 2.23 -1.57
CA ALA A 56 -19.55 1.84 -0.88
C ALA A 56 -19.39 1.87 0.65
N VAL A 57 -18.31 1.30 1.18
CA VAL A 57 -18.03 1.31 2.64
C VAL A 57 -17.79 2.74 3.13
N THR A 58 -17.06 3.54 2.37
CA THR A 58 -16.84 4.96 2.67
C THR A 58 -18.16 5.74 2.74
N ALA A 59 -19.01 5.60 1.72
CA ALA A 59 -20.32 6.24 1.66
C ALA A 59 -21.22 5.77 2.81
N TYR A 60 -21.25 4.47 3.10
CA TYR A 60 -22.00 3.91 4.22
C TYR A 60 -21.60 4.54 5.55
N LEU A 61 -20.31 4.66 5.85
CA LEU A 61 -19.84 5.24 7.11
C LEU A 61 -20.20 6.73 7.25
N LEU A 62 -20.21 7.47 6.15
CA LEU A 62 -20.62 8.88 6.14
C LEU A 62 -22.13 9.05 6.32
N VAL A 63 -22.93 8.32 5.52
CA VAL A 63 -24.40 8.43 5.54
C VAL A 63 -24.97 7.93 6.87
N SER A 64 -24.41 6.86 7.43
CA SER A 64 -24.85 6.33 8.73
C SER A 64 -24.41 7.19 9.91
N GLY A 65 -23.61 8.24 9.69
CA GLY A 65 -23.14 9.13 10.74
C GLY A 65 -22.05 8.55 11.65
N PHE A 66 -21.53 7.35 11.35
CA PHE A 66 -20.44 6.71 12.10
C PHE A 66 -19.09 7.40 11.88
N ALA A 67 -18.98 8.20 10.83
CA ALA A 67 -17.74 8.89 10.50
C ALA A 67 -17.89 10.42 10.55
N SER A 68 -16.77 11.09 10.71
CA SER A 68 -16.60 12.53 10.62
C SER A 68 -15.41 12.85 9.71
N ILE A 69 -15.37 14.06 9.21
CA ILE A 69 -14.27 14.52 8.37
C ILE A 69 -13.25 15.24 9.26
N GLY A 70 -11.98 14.84 9.16
CA GLY A 70 -10.87 15.49 9.86
C GLY A 70 -10.43 16.75 9.12
N PHE A 71 -10.47 17.90 9.80
CA PHE A 71 -10.17 19.19 9.18
C PHE A 71 -8.80 19.25 8.49
N LEU A 72 -7.73 18.85 9.19
CA LEU A 72 -6.38 18.88 8.62
C LEU A 72 -6.24 17.96 7.40
N SER A 73 -6.77 16.72 7.48
CA SER A 73 -6.72 15.78 6.37
C SER A 73 -7.52 16.28 5.17
N LEU A 74 -8.67 16.92 5.43
CA LEU A 74 -9.48 17.55 4.37
C LEU A 74 -8.74 18.72 3.73
N ALA A 75 -8.11 19.58 4.54
CA ALA A 75 -7.36 20.74 4.02
C ALA A 75 -6.19 20.28 3.14
N LEU A 76 -5.41 19.26 3.57
CA LEU A 76 -4.35 18.67 2.76
C LEU A 76 -4.89 18.06 1.47
N PHE A 77 -6.03 17.36 1.56
CA PHE A 77 -6.67 16.76 0.39
C PHE A 77 -7.14 17.82 -0.62
N ILE A 78 -7.79 18.91 -0.16
CA ILE A 78 -8.21 20.02 -1.03
C ILE A 78 -6.99 20.70 -1.66
N ALA A 79 -5.92 20.93 -0.90
CA ALA A 79 -4.69 21.49 -1.44
C ALA A 79 -4.09 20.60 -2.54
N ALA A 80 -4.00 19.28 -2.30
CA ALA A 80 -3.53 18.33 -3.30
C ALA A 80 -4.43 18.29 -4.54
N LEU A 81 -5.76 18.37 -4.36
CA LEU A 81 -6.74 18.46 -5.43
C LEU A 81 -6.50 19.69 -6.32
N VAL A 82 -6.41 20.87 -5.71
CA VAL A 82 -6.20 22.13 -6.43
C VAL A 82 -4.89 22.08 -7.23
N MET A 83 -3.78 21.62 -6.61
CA MET A 83 -2.49 21.53 -7.27
C MET A 83 -2.49 20.52 -8.44
N ALA A 84 -3.11 19.37 -8.24
CA ALA A 84 -3.19 18.36 -9.29
C ALA A 84 -4.12 18.77 -10.45
N CYS A 85 -5.23 19.45 -10.16
CA CYS A 85 -6.09 20.05 -11.18
C CYS A 85 -5.36 21.13 -11.98
N PHE A 86 -4.64 22.02 -11.29
CA PHE A 86 -3.86 23.09 -11.93
C PHE A 86 -2.79 22.48 -12.84
N GLY A 87 -1.96 21.54 -12.33
CA GLY A 87 -0.94 20.87 -13.13
C GLY A 87 -1.52 20.14 -14.35
N THR A 88 -2.68 19.47 -14.18
CA THR A 88 -3.33 18.77 -15.30
C THR A 88 -3.92 19.72 -16.34
N ALA A 89 -4.45 20.87 -15.92
CA ALA A 89 -5.03 21.88 -16.81
C ALA A 89 -3.98 22.68 -17.58
N THR A 90 -2.79 22.87 -17.01
CA THR A 90 -1.69 23.63 -17.61
C THR A 90 -0.68 22.75 -18.36
N ALA A 91 -0.83 21.43 -18.26
CA ALA A 91 0.09 20.47 -18.89
C ALA A 91 0.05 20.59 -20.42
N THR A 92 1.23 20.46 -21.02
CA THR A 92 1.41 20.37 -22.49
C THR A 92 1.36 18.94 -22.98
N SER A 93 1.57 17.96 -22.10
CA SER A 93 1.50 16.52 -22.40
C SER A 93 0.06 16.02 -22.49
N SER A 94 -0.12 14.82 -23.04
CA SER A 94 -1.44 14.18 -23.06
C SER A 94 -1.88 13.77 -21.66
N THR A 95 -2.97 14.35 -21.18
CA THR A 95 -3.48 14.14 -19.82
C THR A 95 -4.71 13.24 -19.76
N SER A 96 -5.00 12.69 -18.57
CA SER A 96 -6.17 11.86 -18.31
C SER A 96 -6.93 12.35 -17.07
N TRP A 97 -8.02 13.05 -17.29
CA TRP A 97 -8.92 13.44 -16.20
C TRP A 97 -9.50 12.25 -15.42
N THR A 98 -9.63 11.08 -16.09
CA THR A 98 -10.06 9.84 -15.44
C THR A 98 -9.03 9.37 -14.40
N SER A 99 -7.72 9.45 -14.72
CA SER A 99 -6.65 9.13 -13.76
C SER A 99 -6.65 10.08 -12.58
N LEU A 100 -6.90 11.38 -12.82
CA LEU A 100 -7.04 12.38 -11.78
C LEU A 100 -8.23 12.09 -10.88
N MET A 101 -9.40 11.80 -11.46
CA MET A 101 -10.60 11.42 -10.68
C MET A 101 -10.36 10.17 -9.84
N LEU A 102 -9.69 9.15 -10.40
CA LEU A 102 -9.35 7.94 -9.66
C LEU A 102 -8.45 8.26 -8.45
N LEU A 103 -7.42 9.10 -8.63
CA LEU A 103 -6.57 9.56 -7.53
C LEU A 103 -7.41 10.15 -6.40
N PHE A 104 -8.38 11.02 -6.72
CA PHE A 104 -9.21 11.66 -5.70
C PHE A 104 -10.15 10.68 -5.02
N VAL A 105 -10.78 9.78 -5.77
CA VAL A 105 -11.65 8.74 -5.19
C VAL A 105 -10.86 7.87 -4.21
N LEU A 106 -9.60 7.57 -4.51
CA LEU A 106 -8.76 6.74 -3.65
C LEU A 106 -8.27 7.48 -2.39
N TYR A 107 -8.00 8.78 -2.48
CA TYR A 107 -7.40 9.52 -1.36
C TYR A 107 -8.40 10.35 -0.54
N ALA A 108 -9.58 10.68 -1.06
CA ALA A 108 -10.63 11.34 -0.31
C ALA A 108 -11.03 10.61 1.00
N PRO A 109 -11.14 9.27 1.03
CA PRO A 109 -11.48 8.55 2.25
C PRO A 109 -10.46 8.69 3.38
N PHE A 110 -9.20 9.08 3.09
CA PHE A 110 -8.20 9.33 4.13
C PHE A 110 -8.52 10.57 4.99
N ALA A 111 -9.42 11.45 4.52
CA ALA A 111 -9.94 12.55 5.33
C ALA A 111 -10.98 12.12 6.38
N ILE A 112 -11.46 10.86 6.32
CA ILE A 112 -12.53 10.35 7.19
C ILE A 112 -11.95 9.75 8.47
N ARG A 113 -12.62 10.03 9.61
CA ARG A 113 -12.33 9.48 10.93
C ARG A 113 -13.58 8.88 11.55
N LEU A 114 -13.46 7.79 12.29
CA LEU A 114 -14.59 7.24 13.04
C LEU A 114 -14.97 8.13 14.23
N LYS A 115 -16.27 8.29 14.45
CA LYS A 115 -16.85 8.90 15.66
C LYS A 115 -16.99 7.83 16.73
N GLY A 116 -16.03 7.76 17.62
CA GLY A 116 -15.98 6.69 18.61
C GLY A 116 -15.46 5.38 18.02
N GLU A 117 -14.63 4.73 18.76
CA GLU A 117 -14.01 3.48 18.36
C GLU A 117 -14.48 2.37 19.28
N PRO A 118 -15.13 1.32 18.75
CA PRO A 118 -15.48 0.15 19.55
C PRO A 118 -14.23 -0.48 20.13
N GLU A 119 -14.28 -0.85 21.40
CA GLU A 119 -13.18 -1.55 22.05
C GLU A 119 -12.88 -2.86 21.30
N GLY A 120 -11.59 -3.13 21.06
CA GLY A 120 -11.16 -4.32 20.31
C GLY A 120 -11.33 -4.26 18.78
N ALA A 121 -11.91 -3.20 18.22
CA ALA A 121 -12.12 -3.09 16.77
C ALA A 121 -10.79 -3.11 16.01
N HIS A 122 -9.76 -2.44 16.52
CA HIS A 122 -8.42 -2.43 15.91
C HIS A 122 -7.83 -3.84 15.85
N GLU A 123 -7.86 -4.57 16.98
CA GLU A 123 -7.34 -5.95 17.02
C GLU A 123 -8.14 -6.90 16.13
N TYR A 124 -9.46 -6.68 16.02
CA TYR A 124 -10.30 -7.44 15.14
C TYR A 124 -9.90 -7.27 13.67
N VAL A 125 -9.70 -6.02 13.21
CA VAL A 125 -9.27 -5.72 11.82
C VAL A 125 -7.93 -6.36 11.53
N LEU A 126 -6.94 -6.22 12.43
CA LEU A 126 -5.62 -6.84 12.26
C LEU A 126 -5.71 -8.36 12.20
N SER A 127 -6.49 -8.98 13.11
CA SER A 127 -6.69 -10.43 13.15
C SER A 127 -7.42 -10.96 11.91
N ALA A 128 -8.43 -10.23 11.40
CA ALA A 128 -9.14 -10.57 10.18
C ALA A 128 -8.20 -10.51 8.96
N TYR A 129 -7.35 -9.47 8.87
CA TYR A 129 -6.35 -9.34 7.82
C TYR A 129 -5.36 -10.51 7.83
N VAL A 130 -4.80 -10.84 9.00
CA VAL A 130 -3.89 -11.99 9.16
C VAL A 130 -4.56 -13.29 8.73
N SER A 131 -5.82 -13.51 9.12
CA SER A 131 -6.55 -14.73 8.76
C SER A 131 -6.76 -14.85 7.25
N ALA A 132 -7.17 -13.76 6.59
CA ALA A 132 -7.36 -13.75 5.14
C ALA A 132 -6.03 -13.93 4.38
N ALA A 133 -4.96 -13.26 4.81
CA ALA A 133 -3.63 -13.41 4.22
C ALA A 133 -3.05 -14.81 4.43
N THR A 134 -3.33 -15.46 5.58
CA THR A 134 -2.93 -16.86 5.83
C THR A 134 -3.61 -17.81 4.85
N CYS A 135 -4.89 -17.59 4.55
CA CYS A 135 -5.60 -18.38 3.52
C CYS A 135 -4.91 -18.24 2.16
N ILE A 136 -4.56 -17.03 1.74
CA ILE A 136 -3.83 -16.78 0.49
C ILE A 136 -2.43 -17.44 0.50
N ALA A 137 -1.72 -17.38 1.62
CA ALA A 137 -0.42 -18.04 1.77
C ALA A 137 -0.54 -19.57 1.59
N CYS A 138 -1.57 -20.18 2.18
CA CYS A 138 -1.84 -21.62 1.95
C CYS A 138 -2.12 -21.92 0.47
N VAL A 139 -2.93 -21.10 -0.19
CA VAL A 139 -3.20 -21.25 -1.63
C VAL A 139 -1.91 -21.10 -2.44
N ALA A 140 -1.04 -20.14 -2.11
CA ALA A 140 0.22 -19.94 -2.81
C ALA A 140 1.19 -21.12 -2.66
N ILE A 141 1.26 -21.71 -1.46
CA ILE A 141 2.09 -22.93 -1.21
C ILE A 141 1.59 -24.10 -2.04
N VAL A 142 0.28 -24.30 -2.16
CA VAL A 142 -0.29 -25.35 -3.01
C VAL A 142 -0.07 -25.01 -4.49
N GLN A 143 -0.28 -23.76 -4.86
CA GLN A 143 -0.17 -23.26 -6.22
C GLN A 143 1.24 -23.49 -6.82
N ILE A 144 2.31 -23.21 -6.07
CA ILE A 144 3.68 -23.37 -6.59
C ILE A 144 3.94 -24.84 -7.02
N VAL A 145 3.42 -25.80 -6.26
CA VAL A 145 3.55 -27.23 -6.59
C VAL A 145 2.71 -27.57 -7.82
N LEU A 146 1.42 -27.23 -7.79
CA LEU A 146 0.47 -27.59 -8.86
C LEU A 146 0.84 -26.95 -10.20
N VAL A 147 1.14 -25.65 -10.22
CA VAL A 147 1.46 -24.92 -11.46
C VAL A 147 2.76 -25.43 -12.07
N ASN A 148 3.78 -25.71 -11.26
CA ASN A 148 5.05 -26.18 -11.77
C ASN A 148 5.01 -27.66 -12.20
N ALA A 149 4.15 -28.48 -11.60
CA ALA A 149 3.92 -29.85 -12.02
C ALA A 149 3.08 -29.92 -13.31
N THR A 150 1.99 -29.17 -13.41
CA THR A 150 1.04 -29.26 -14.53
C THR A 150 1.36 -28.31 -15.69
N LYS A 151 2.12 -27.23 -15.44
CA LYS A 151 2.36 -26.12 -16.36
C LYS A 151 1.06 -25.49 -16.93
N SER A 152 -0.07 -25.65 -16.22
CA SER A 152 -1.37 -25.16 -16.64
C SER A 152 -1.49 -23.66 -16.39
N SER A 153 -1.84 -22.90 -17.44
CA SER A 153 -2.11 -21.45 -17.32
C SER A 153 -3.35 -21.16 -16.47
N LEU A 154 -4.35 -22.03 -16.47
CA LEU A 154 -5.58 -21.85 -15.68
C LEU A 154 -5.34 -21.87 -14.19
N LEU A 155 -4.30 -22.55 -13.71
CA LEU A 155 -3.94 -22.61 -12.28
C LEU A 155 -3.03 -21.44 -11.86
N THR A 156 -2.57 -20.64 -12.80
CA THR A 156 -1.66 -19.54 -12.50
C THR A 156 -2.37 -18.32 -11.90
N ASN A 157 -3.58 -18.01 -12.39
CA ASN A 157 -4.33 -16.84 -11.90
C ASN A 157 -5.82 -17.01 -12.20
N ILE A 158 -6.66 -16.58 -11.28
CA ILE A 158 -8.12 -16.53 -11.47
C ILE A 158 -8.53 -15.73 -12.72
N TYR A 159 -7.74 -14.75 -13.12
CA TYR A 159 -7.96 -13.94 -14.32
C TYR A 159 -8.24 -14.79 -15.56
N PHE A 160 -7.54 -15.92 -15.75
CA PHE A 160 -7.72 -16.80 -16.89
C PHE A 160 -8.98 -17.65 -16.84
N THR A 161 -9.59 -17.78 -15.65
CA THR A 161 -10.85 -18.51 -15.46
C THR A 161 -12.08 -17.57 -15.53
N LEU A 162 -11.87 -16.26 -15.43
CA LEU A 162 -12.96 -15.29 -15.46
C LEU A 162 -13.48 -15.06 -16.89
N PRO A 163 -14.79 -14.87 -17.08
CA PRO A 163 -15.36 -14.36 -18.33
C PRO A 163 -14.74 -13.01 -18.72
N GLU A 164 -14.52 -12.78 -20.00
CA GLU A 164 -13.87 -11.58 -20.52
C GLU A 164 -14.57 -10.28 -20.08
N ALA A 165 -15.90 -10.29 -20.00
CA ALA A 165 -16.72 -9.15 -19.62
C ALA A 165 -16.46 -8.61 -18.20
N ILE A 166 -15.88 -9.43 -17.31
CA ILE A 166 -15.61 -9.07 -15.90
C ILE A 166 -14.14 -9.17 -15.54
N ARG A 167 -13.26 -9.33 -16.53
CA ARG A 167 -11.82 -9.29 -16.30
C ARG A 167 -11.36 -7.88 -16.03
N GLY A 168 -10.53 -7.72 -15.00
CA GLY A 168 -9.85 -6.45 -14.73
C GLY A 168 -8.93 -6.03 -15.87
N ALA A 169 -8.74 -4.74 -16.05
CA ALA A 169 -7.77 -4.23 -17.02
C ALA A 169 -6.35 -4.53 -16.53
N GLY A 170 -5.59 -5.25 -17.34
CA GLY A 170 -4.17 -5.48 -17.12
C GLY A 170 -3.72 -6.90 -17.46
N HIS A 171 -2.72 -6.97 -18.34
CA HIS A 171 -2.03 -8.21 -18.63
C HIS A 171 -1.04 -8.50 -17.51
N TYR A 172 -1.12 -9.71 -16.97
CA TYR A 172 -0.16 -10.19 -15.99
C TYR A 172 0.73 -11.21 -16.67
N THR A 173 1.95 -10.81 -16.90
CA THR A 173 2.98 -11.71 -17.40
C THR A 173 3.47 -12.59 -16.26
N PHE A 174 3.32 -13.89 -16.43
CA PHE A 174 4.01 -14.84 -15.58
C PHE A 174 5.49 -14.77 -15.93
N VAL A 175 6.27 -14.17 -15.04
CA VAL A 175 7.72 -14.15 -15.22
C VAL A 175 8.22 -15.56 -14.98
N ARG A 176 8.64 -16.23 -16.06
CA ARG A 176 9.49 -17.41 -15.99
C ARG A 176 10.91 -16.91 -15.68
N GLU A 177 11.38 -17.15 -14.49
CA GLU A 177 12.82 -16.99 -14.24
C GLU A 177 13.59 -18.17 -14.82
N GLY A 178 14.85 -17.96 -15.21
CA GLY A 178 15.74 -18.82 -15.97
C GLY A 178 15.77 -20.33 -15.73
N GLY A 179 15.12 -20.86 -14.71
CA GLY A 179 14.90 -22.27 -14.45
C GLY A 179 13.54 -22.80 -14.88
N GLY A 180 12.69 -22.00 -15.53
CA GLY A 180 11.33 -22.42 -15.94
C GLY A 180 10.32 -22.53 -14.79
N ILE A 181 10.65 -22.01 -13.60
CA ILE A 181 9.75 -21.97 -12.44
C ILE A 181 8.74 -20.84 -12.63
N ILE A 182 7.47 -21.18 -12.48
CA ILE A 182 6.37 -20.21 -12.50
C ILE A 182 6.15 -19.74 -11.07
N LYS A 183 6.27 -18.43 -10.84
CA LYS A 183 6.07 -17.83 -9.52
C LYS A 183 4.60 -17.81 -9.15
N PRO A 184 4.20 -18.25 -7.95
CA PRO A 184 2.82 -18.17 -7.51
C PRO A 184 2.46 -16.72 -7.14
N ASN A 185 1.17 -16.40 -7.32
CA ASN A 185 0.57 -15.15 -6.91
C ASN A 185 -0.58 -15.34 -5.91
N GLY A 186 -0.73 -16.54 -5.33
CA GLY A 186 -1.84 -16.90 -4.46
C GLY A 186 -3.17 -17.07 -5.21
N PHE A 187 -3.12 -17.27 -6.53
CA PHE A 187 -4.24 -17.46 -7.47
C PHE A 187 -5.13 -16.22 -7.65
N PHE A 188 -5.40 -15.45 -6.59
CA PHE A 188 -6.32 -14.31 -6.58
C PHE A 188 -5.65 -12.97 -6.77
N LEU A 189 -4.35 -12.87 -6.46
CA LEU A 189 -3.63 -11.60 -6.53
C LEU A 189 -3.04 -11.40 -7.92
N ARG A 190 -2.71 -10.16 -8.20
CA ARG A 190 -2.26 -9.72 -9.52
C ARG A 190 -0.95 -10.35 -9.93
N GLU A 191 0.02 -10.31 -9.03
CA GLU A 191 1.38 -10.79 -9.28
C GLU A 191 2.03 -11.32 -8.00
N SER A 192 3.18 -11.98 -8.15
CA SER A 192 3.94 -12.51 -7.01
C SER A 192 4.45 -11.42 -6.05
N ALA A 193 4.68 -10.20 -6.54
CA ALA A 193 5.05 -9.06 -5.70
C ALA A 193 3.90 -8.66 -4.77
N ASP A 194 2.65 -8.66 -5.25
CA ASP A 194 1.47 -8.42 -4.41
C ASP A 194 1.31 -9.48 -3.33
N LEU A 195 1.48 -10.76 -3.70
CA LEU A 195 1.47 -11.86 -2.74
C LEU A 195 2.51 -11.63 -1.64
N SER A 196 3.73 -11.29 -2.05
CA SER A 196 4.82 -11.07 -1.09
C SER A 196 4.51 -9.92 -0.13
N LEU A 197 3.93 -8.81 -0.59
CA LEU A 197 3.55 -7.67 0.24
C LEU A 197 2.40 -8.02 1.20
N VAL A 198 1.36 -8.70 0.72
CA VAL A 198 0.20 -9.09 1.54
C VAL A 198 0.63 -10.03 2.67
N VAL A 199 1.43 -11.04 2.34
CA VAL A 199 1.89 -12.04 3.31
C VAL A 199 2.94 -11.46 4.28
N ALA A 200 3.83 -10.60 3.78
CA ALA A 200 4.83 -9.91 4.59
C ALA A 200 4.18 -8.97 5.62
N LEU A 201 3.17 -8.20 5.22
CA LEU A 201 2.40 -7.35 6.14
C LEU A 201 1.70 -8.18 7.21
N ALA A 202 1.07 -9.30 6.83
CA ALA A 202 0.42 -10.20 7.78
C ALA A 202 1.42 -10.82 8.76
N LEU A 203 2.60 -11.21 8.28
CA LEU A 203 3.68 -11.73 9.11
C LEU A 203 4.17 -10.67 10.12
N LEU A 204 4.33 -9.42 9.69
CA LEU A 204 4.73 -8.32 10.54
C LEU A 204 3.66 -7.99 11.61
N ILE A 205 2.38 -8.04 11.24
CA ILE A 205 1.25 -7.84 12.17
C ILE A 205 1.22 -8.99 13.19
N GLU A 206 1.30 -10.25 12.75
CA GLU A 206 1.25 -11.41 13.64
C GLU A 206 2.44 -11.45 14.60
N PHE A 207 3.65 -11.15 14.10
CA PHE A 207 4.86 -11.03 14.93
C PHE A 207 4.71 -9.98 16.02
N GLY A 208 4.03 -8.87 15.71
CA GLY A 208 3.81 -7.77 16.64
C GLY A 208 2.62 -7.91 17.59
N SER A 209 1.76 -8.92 17.39
CA SER A 209 0.52 -9.09 18.15
C SER A 209 0.54 -10.38 18.97
N ARG A 210 0.06 -11.48 18.40
CA ARG A 210 -0.14 -12.76 19.09
C ARG A 210 1.04 -13.72 18.96
N ALA A 211 1.92 -13.50 18.00
CA ALA A 211 3.11 -14.30 17.69
C ALA A 211 2.82 -15.83 17.63
N ARG A 212 1.71 -16.22 17.00
CA ARG A 212 1.33 -17.64 16.83
C ARG A 212 2.27 -18.31 15.85
N LEU A 213 3.21 -19.12 16.35
CA LEU A 213 4.29 -19.74 15.57
C LEU A 213 3.78 -20.52 14.34
N ARG A 214 2.65 -21.23 14.45
CA ARG A 214 2.05 -21.97 13.31
C ARG A 214 1.65 -21.02 12.17
N ILE A 215 0.96 -19.91 12.50
CA ILE A 215 0.53 -18.93 11.50
C ILE A 215 1.75 -18.23 10.91
N MET A 216 2.70 -17.83 11.75
CA MET A 216 3.96 -17.24 11.28
C MET A 216 4.73 -18.17 10.35
N GLY A 217 4.76 -19.47 10.66
CA GLY A 217 5.39 -20.48 9.79
C GLY A 217 4.72 -20.59 8.42
N ILE A 218 3.37 -20.59 8.37
CA ILE A 218 2.62 -20.59 7.09
C ILE A 218 2.87 -19.31 6.30
N LEU A 219 2.82 -18.16 6.95
CA LEU A 219 3.06 -16.86 6.31
C LEU A 219 4.51 -16.77 5.80
N ALA A 220 5.50 -17.21 6.59
CA ALA A 220 6.89 -17.22 6.17
C ALA A 220 7.11 -18.17 4.97
N ALA A 221 6.52 -19.36 4.98
CA ALA A 221 6.56 -20.28 3.85
C ALA A 221 5.89 -19.67 2.61
N GLY A 222 4.72 -19.05 2.73
CA GLY A 222 4.05 -18.35 1.64
C GLY A 222 4.88 -17.19 1.07
N LEU A 223 5.57 -16.44 1.95
CA LEU A 223 6.48 -15.36 1.54
C LEU A 223 7.67 -15.90 0.73
N LEU A 224 8.30 -16.96 1.19
CA LEU A 224 9.39 -17.62 0.46
C LEU A 224 8.91 -18.22 -0.86
N CYS A 225 7.76 -18.88 -0.87
CA CYS A 225 7.15 -19.42 -2.09
C CYS A 225 6.84 -18.35 -3.13
N SER A 226 6.58 -17.11 -2.74
CA SER A 226 6.31 -16.02 -3.69
C SER A 226 7.48 -15.74 -4.64
N LEU A 227 8.71 -16.16 -4.28
CA LEU A 227 9.95 -15.89 -5.02
C LEU A 227 10.12 -14.41 -5.39
N SER A 228 9.58 -13.52 -4.55
CA SER A 228 9.63 -12.06 -4.73
C SER A 228 10.31 -11.40 -3.54
N GLY A 229 11.32 -10.59 -3.81
CA GLY A 229 12.05 -9.83 -2.79
C GLY A 229 11.29 -8.61 -2.25
N THR A 230 10.19 -8.19 -2.89
CA THR A 230 9.48 -6.93 -2.56
C THR A 230 8.98 -6.92 -1.11
N GLY A 231 8.34 -8.00 -0.66
CA GLY A 231 7.87 -8.13 0.72
C GLY A 231 8.99 -8.18 1.74
N LEU A 232 10.10 -8.84 1.43
CA LEU A 232 11.28 -8.89 2.30
C LEU A 232 11.91 -7.49 2.44
N LEU A 233 12.07 -6.76 1.34
CA LEU A 233 12.55 -5.37 1.37
C LEU A 233 11.63 -4.48 2.21
N ALA A 234 10.32 -4.65 2.07
CA ALA A 234 9.36 -3.87 2.85
C ALA A 234 9.41 -4.20 4.36
N ILE A 235 9.57 -5.49 4.75
CA ILE A 235 9.81 -5.86 6.16
C ILE A 235 11.10 -5.23 6.66
N THR A 236 12.18 -5.34 5.89
CA THR A 236 13.49 -4.77 6.24
C THR A 236 13.37 -3.26 6.45
N ALA A 237 12.70 -2.55 5.52
CA ALA A 237 12.42 -1.12 5.66
C ALA A 237 11.56 -0.82 6.91
N GLY A 238 10.57 -1.66 7.21
CA GLY A 238 9.74 -1.57 8.40
C GLY A 238 10.56 -1.51 9.70
N PHE A 239 11.58 -2.35 9.80
CA PHE A 239 12.44 -2.41 10.98
C PHE A 239 13.59 -1.41 10.96
N LEU A 240 14.21 -1.18 9.80
CA LEU A 240 15.40 -0.34 9.68
C LEU A 240 15.09 1.15 9.64
N LEU A 241 13.95 1.56 9.07
CA LEU A 241 13.62 2.98 8.99
C LEU A 241 13.52 3.61 10.40
N PRO A 242 14.06 4.82 10.57
CA PRO A 242 14.15 5.44 11.88
C PRO A 242 12.77 5.71 12.48
N ARG A 243 12.61 5.39 13.76
CA ARG A 243 11.37 5.62 14.51
C ARG A 243 11.12 7.09 14.86
N SER A 244 12.10 7.95 14.63
CA SER A 244 12.00 9.40 14.81
C SER A 244 13.02 10.09 13.93
N LEU A 245 12.75 11.35 13.54
CA LEU A 245 13.64 12.18 12.74
C LEU A 245 15.02 12.35 13.39
N LEU A 246 15.06 12.41 14.73
CA LEU A 246 16.30 12.53 15.50
C LEU A 246 17.25 11.31 15.35
N ARG A 247 16.72 10.17 14.90
CA ARG A 247 17.51 8.94 14.68
C ARG A 247 17.98 8.78 13.23
N ILE A 248 17.63 9.71 12.34
CA ILE A 248 18.08 9.66 10.95
C ILE A 248 19.62 9.64 10.84
N PRO A 249 20.39 10.49 11.56
CA PRO A 249 21.85 10.42 11.48
C PRO A 249 22.41 9.05 11.90
N LEU A 250 21.84 8.48 12.97
CA LEU A 250 22.25 7.15 13.43
C LEU A 250 21.89 6.05 12.41
N PHE A 251 20.75 6.15 11.76
CA PHE A 251 20.34 5.25 10.67
C PHE A 251 21.32 5.34 9.49
N VAL A 252 21.71 6.56 9.09
CA VAL A 252 22.70 6.75 8.02
C VAL A 252 24.02 6.10 8.38
N VAL A 253 24.50 6.27 9.62
CA VAL A 253 25.72 5.62 10.11
C VAL A 253 25.63 4.10 10.03
N TYR A 254 24.52 3.50 10.49
CA TYR A 254 24.33 2.05 10.41
C TYR A 254 24.24 1.55 8.96
N LEU A 255 23.55 2.28 8.09
CA LEU A 255 23.45 1.92 6.68
C LEU A 255 24.82 1.97 6.00
N THR A 256 25.59 3.03 6.25
CA THR A 256 26.95 3.18 5.72
C THR A 256 27.86 2.06 6.24
N ALA A 257 27.80 1.76 7.54
CA ALA A 257 28.56 0.67 8.12
C ALA A 257 28.20 -0.70 7.53
N LEU A 258 26.90 -0.94 7.28
CA LEU A 258 26.42 -2.18 6.64
C LEU A 258 26.94 -2.29 5.20
N VAL A 259 26.84 -1.22 4.41
CA VAL A 259 27.35 -1.20 3.02
C VAL A 259 28.86 -1.45 3.00
N LEU A 260 29.61 -0.80 3.89
CA LEU A 260 31.07 -0.99 4.01
C LEU A 260 31.40 -2.44 4.42
N ALA A 261 30.66 -3.00 5.38
CA ALA A 261 30.85 -4.39 5.80
C ALA A 261 30.57 -5.37 4.67
N LEU A 262 29.50 -5.19 3.91
CA LEU A 262 29.17 -6.01 2.74
C LEU A 262 30.27 -5.89 1.67
N TYR A 263 30.77 -4.68 1.41
CA TYR A 263 31.88 -4.45 0.47
C TYR A 263 33.15 -5.16 0.90
N LEU A 264 33.51 -5.08 2.19
CA LEU A 264 34.67 -5.79 2.74
C LEU A 264 34.49 -7.33 2.64
N LEU A 265 33.31 -7.84 2.96
CA LEU A 265 33.03 -9.28 2.83
C LEU A 265 33.14 -9.75 1.36
N TYR A 266 32.68 -8.93 0.42
CA TYR A 266 32.85 -9.19 -1.01
C TYR A 266 34.35 -9.22 -1.41
N SER A 267 35.12 -8.24 -0.95
CA SER A 267 36.56 -8.17 -1.25
C SER A 267 37.36 -9.34 -0.69
N LEU A 268 36.83 -10.03 0.33
CA LEU A 268 37.41 -11.25 0.90
C LEU A 268 37.08 -12.50 0.09
N GLY A 269 36.28 -12.40 -1.01
CA GLY A 269 35.98 -13.52 -1.90
C GLY A 269 35.12 -14.60 -1.27
N ILE A 270 34.21 -14.24 -0.34
CA ILE A 270 33.33 -15.22 0.32
C ILE A 270 32.36 -15.82 -0.70
N PRO A 271 32.37 -17.17 -0.88
CA PRO A 271 31.50 -17.84 -1.85
C PRO A 271 30.01 -17.55 -1.59
N GLY A 272 29.28 -17.25 -2.65
CA GLY A 272 27.82 -16.95 -2.59
C GLY A 272 27.48 -15.47 -2.44
N LEU A 273 28.45 -14.59 -2.09
CA LEU A 273 28.21 -13.15 -2.14
C LEU A 273 28.19 -12.63 -3.58
N ASP A 274 28.87 -13.30 -4.51
CA ASP A 274 28.85 -12.94 -5.95
C ASP A 274 27.42 -12.86 -6.48
N LEU A 275 26.54 -13.78 -6.07
CA LEU A 275 25.11 -13.78 -6.46
C LEU A 275 24.37 -12.52 -5.98
N TRP A 276 24.78 -11.92 -4.86
CA TRP A 276 24.17 -10.67 -4.36
C TRP A 276 24.74 -9.46 -5.08
N PHE A 277 26.03 -9.47 -5.40
CA PHE A 277 26.66 -8.38 -6.13
C PHE A 277 26.28 -8.40 -7.62
N ASP A 278 26.06 -9.56 -8.19
CA ASP A 278 25.46 -9.71 -9.54
C ASP A 278 24.08 -9.04 -9.62
N ARG A 279 23.32 -9.06 -8.52
CA ARG A 279 22.07 -8.30 -8.41
C ARG A 279 22.27 -6.78 -8.43
N LEU A 280 23.42 -6.27 -8.00
CA LEU A 280 23.74 -4.84 -8.12
C LEU A 280 24.03 -4.44 -9.57
N SER A 281 24.54 -5.35 -10.39
CA SER A 281 24.73 -5.10 -11.82
C SER A 281 23.40 -4.89 -12.58
N GLU A 282 22.29 -5.41 -12.03
CA GLU A 282 20.94 -5.17 -12.59
C GLU A 282 20.60 -3.66 -12.64
N PHE A 283 21.14 -2.84 -11.72
CA PHE A 283 20.94 -1.38 -11.76
C PHE A 283 21.61 -0.70 -12.96
N GLN A 284 22.58 -1.35 -13.57
CA GLN A 284 23.31 -0.83 -14.74
C GLN A 284 22.84 -1.48 -16.05
N THR A 285 22.01 -2.53 -15.97
CA THR A 285 21.60 -3.32 -17.13
C THR A 285 20.15 -3.00 -17.49
N PRO A 286 19.88 -2.33 -18.63
CA PRO A 286 18.53 -2.10 -19.12
C PRO A 286 17.70 -3.39 -19.22
N ASN A 287 16.38 -3.30 -19.05
CA ASN A 287 15.42 -4.41 -19.05
C ASN A 287 15.54 -5.37 -17.87
N THR A 288 16.30 -5.03 -16.84
CA THR A 288 16.26 -5.74 -15.57
C THR A 288 15.25 -5.11 -14.60
N SER A 289 14.78 -5.90 -13.63
CA SER A 289 13.78 -5.44 -12.65
C SER A 289 14.27 -4.29 -11.77
N ALA A 290 15.57 -4.25 -11.45
CA ALA A 290 16.16 -3.17 -10.65
C ALA A 290 16.28 -1.88 -11.47
N TYR A 291 16.78 -1.98 -12.72
CA TYR A 291 16.87 -0.83 -13.64
C TYR A 291 15.49 -0.20 -13.88
N ALA A 292 14.49 -1.02 -14.23
CA ALA A 292 13.14 -0.57 -14.53
C ALA A 292 12.45 0.15 -13.35
N ARG A 293 12.80 -0.19 -12.09
CA ARG A 293 12.16 0.39 -10.89
C ARG A 293 12.90 1.60 -10.32
N PHE A 294 14.22 1.69 -10.50
CA PHE A 294 15.02 2.69 -9.80
C PHE A 294 15.77 3.64 -10.75
N VAL A 295 16.25 3.15 -11.88
CA VAL A 295 17.07 3.95 -12.81
C VAL A 295 16.19 4.61 -13.88
N ALA A 296 15.42 3.83 -14.61
CA ALA A 296 14.53 4.35 -15.64
C ALA A 296 13.54 5.43 -15.15
N PRO A 297 12.94 5.34 -13.95
CA PRO A 297 12.12 6.42 -13.41
C PRO A 297 12.88 7.71 -13.13
N MET A 298 14.18 7.66 -12.80
CA MET A 298 15.02 8.86 -12.63
C MET A 298 15.22 9.60 -13.96
N GLU A 299 15.40 8.85 -15.07
CA GLU A 299 15.51 9.43 -16.39
C GLU A 299 14.19 10.12 -16.80
N MET A 300 13.04 9.51 -16.48
CA MET A 300 11.73 10.14 -16.68
C MET A 300 11.60 11.47 -15.93
N ILE A 301 12.08 11.53 -14.70
CA ILE A 301 12.09 12.79 -13.92
C ILE A 301 13.04 13.81 -14.54
N GLY A 302 14.20 13.38 -15.06
CA GLY A 302 15.12 14.24 -15.81
C GLY A 302 14.39 14.97 -16.94
N HIS A 303 13.63 14.24 -17.76
CA HIS A 303 12.80 14.84 -18.82
C HIS A 303 11.75 15.82 -18.29
N SER A 304 11.16 15.56 -17.11
CA SER A 304 10.23 16.49 -16.48
C SER A 304 10.91 17.82 -16.08
N LEU A 305 12.15 17.74 -15.60
CA LEU A 305 12.92 18.93 -15.26
C LEU A 305 13.27 19.76 -16.51
N ASP A 306 13.56 19.11 -17.64
CA ASP A 306 13.84 19.76 -18.92
C ASP A 306 12.61 20.48 -19.48
N ASN A 307 11.38 20.05 -19.13
CA ASN A 307 10.13 20.71 -19.50
C ASN A 307 9.90 22.06 -18.76
N GLY A 308 10.81 22.43 -17.87
CA GLY A 308 10.83 23.74 -17.22
C GLY A 308 10.20 23.79 -15.83
N PRO A 309 10.26 24.98 -15.17
CA PRO A 309 9.87 25.11 -13.77
C PRO A 309 8.40 24.76 -13.49
N LEU A 310 7.51 25.02 -14.42
CA LEU A 310 6.09 24.74 -14.24
C LEU A 310 5.85 23.23 -14.12
N ALA A 311 6.45 22.45 -15.01
CA ALA A 311 6.40 20.98 -14.96
C ALA A 311 7.08 20.43 -13.69
N THR A 312 8.19 21.01 -13.24
CA THR A 312 8.87 20.62 -12.00
C THR A 312 7.98 20.77 -10.78
N TRP A 313 7.30 21.91 -10.63
CA TRP A 313 6.49 22.21 -9.43
C TRP A 313 5.08 21.62 -9.49
N PHE A 314 4.43 21.58 -10.66
CA PHE A 314 3.02 21.19 -10.83
C PHE A 314 2.82 19.92 -11.66
N GLY A 315 3.89 19.40 -12.29
CA GLY A 315 3.88 18.17 -13.05
C GLY A 315 3.46 18.34 -14.51
N ASN A 316 3.55 17.23 -15.25
CA ASN A 316 3.16 17.13 -16.65
C ASN A 316 1.69 16.69 -16.83
N GLY A 317 0.91 16.67 -15.73
CA GLY A 317 -0.50 16.33 -15.71
C GLY A 317 -0.79 14.84 -15.53
N ALA A 318 -1.98 14.57 -15.01
CA ALA A 318 -2.43 13.22 -14.66
C ALA A 318 -2.37 12.24 -15.82
N GLY A 319 -1.83 11.05 -15.60
CA GLY A 319 -1.75 9.96 -16.58
C GLY A 319 -0.72 10.16 -17.69
N SER A 320 0.12 11.20 -17.63
CA SER A 320 1.16 11.46 -18.61
C SER A 320 2.34 10.49 -18.50
N TYR A 321 2.70 10.04 -17.31
CA TYR A 321 3.91 9.24 -17.05
C TYR A 321 4.07 8.07 -18.04
N LEU A 322 3.12 7.14 -18.10
CA LEU A 322 3.23 5.96 -18.96
C LEU A 322 3.06 6.28 -20.46
N ARG A 323 2.38 7.37 -20.81
CA ARG A 323 2.22 7.81 -22.19
C ARG A 323 3.50 8.44 -22.73
N ASP A 324 4.17 9.23 -21.89
CA ASP A 324 5.38 9.92 -22.25
C ASP A 324 6.60 8.96 -22.30
N VAL A 325 6.57 7.82 -21.59
CA VAL A 325 7.53 6.72 -21.81
C VAL A 325 7.56 6.29 -23.27
N GLN A 326 6.39 6.17 -23.91
CA GLN A 326 6.30 5.81 -25.32
C GLN A 326 6.78 6.96 -26.22
N LEU A 327 6.50 8.19 -25.83
CA LEU A 327 6.90 9.39 -26.57
C LEU A 327 8.44 9.57 -26.56
N TYR A 328 9.10 9.30 -25.45
CA TYR A 328 10.55 9.39 -25.32
C TYR A 328 11.30 8.20 -25.94
N HIS A 329 10.58 7.26 -26.57
CA HIS A 329 11.18 6.09 -27.25
C HIS A 329 12.16 5.31 -26.38
N MET A 330 11.84 5.16 -25.08
CA MET A 330 12.68 4.38 -24.18
C MET A 330 12.67 2.91 -24.60
N ASN A 331 13.85 2.40 -25.01
CA ASN A 331 14.02 1.04 -25.52
C ASN A 331 14.15 -0.02 -24.39
N TYR A 332 13.66 0.30 -23.20
CA TYR A 332 13.71 -0.56 -22.02
C TYR A 332 12.43 -0.42 -21.20
N GLU A 333 12.20 -1.40 -20.34
CA GLU A 333 11.05 -1.40 -19.44
C GLU A 333 11.17 -0.28 -18.41
N VAL A 334 10.12 0.51 -18.26
CA VAL A 334 10.00 1.58 -17.25
C VAL A 334 8.80 1.27 -16.38
N ASN A 335 9.05 1.04 -15.10
CA ASN A 335 8.00 0.93 -14.11
C ASN A 335 7.57 2.30 -13.59
N ASP A 336 6.40 2.37 -12.99
CA ASP A 336 5.81 3.59 -12.43
C ASP A 336 5.79 3.59 -10.89
N PRO A 337 6.96 3.55 -10.19
CA PRO A 337 6.96 3.63 -8.74
C PRO A 337 6.27 4.92 -8.30
N THR A 338 5.54 4.84 -7.19
CA THR A 338 4.67 5.93 -6.75
C THR A 338 5.37 7.29 -6.66
N TRP A 339 6.62 7.32 -6.14
CA TRP A 339 7.38 8.57 -6.03
C TRP A 339 7.65 9.21 -7.40
N ALA A 340 8.07 8.42 -8.38
CA ALA A 340 8.39 8.93 -9.71
C ALA A 340 7.12 9.37 -10.46
N LYS A 341 6.08 8.54 -10.42
CA LYS A 341 4.80 8.86 -11.03
C LYS A 341 4.20 10.14 -10.46
N LEU A 342 4.21 10.32 -9.14
CA LEU A 342 3.65 11.52 -8.52
C LEU A 342 4.47 12.76 -8.83
N ILE A 343 5.81 12.68 -8.79
CA ILE A 343 6.67 13.83 -9.14
C ILE A 343 6.49 14.19 -10.60
N TYR A 344 6.42 13.21 -11.50
CA TYR A 344 6.25 13.45 -12.92
C TYR A 344 4.86 14.03 -13.27
N GLU A 345 3.79 13.41 -12.76
CA GLU A 345 2.41 13.77 -13.11
C GLU A 345 1.89 15.02 -12.35
N TYR A 346 2.28 15.17 -11.08
CA TYR A 346 1.74 16.22 -10.20
C TYR A 346 2.81 17.16 -9.63
N GLY A 347 4.05 17.02 -10.06
CA GLY A 347 5.19 17.83 -9.61
C GLY A 347 5.59 17.58 -8.16
N VAL A 348 6.60 18.30 -7.73
CA VAL A 348 7.11 18.21 -6.35
C VAL A 348 6.05 18.59 -5.33
N LEU A 349 5.24 19.62 -5.60
CA LEU A 349 4.18 20.06 -4.68
C LEU A 349 3.08 19.02 -4.54
N GLY A 350 2.61 18.43 -5.65
CA GLY A 350 1.62 17.38 -5.62
C GLY A 350 2.11 16.13 -4.87
N PHE A 351 3.36 15.71 -5.13
CA PHE A 351 4.00 14.62 -4.39
C PHE A 351 4.03 14.88 -2.88
N VAL A 352 4.52 16.05 -2.45
CA VAL A 352 4.63 16.40 -1.02
C VAL A 352 3.26 16.40 -0.34
N LEU A 353 2.23 16.93 -0.98
CA LEU A 353 0.89 16.99 -0.41
C LEU A 353 0.25 15.60 -0.29
N ILE A 354 0.34 14.76 -1.33
CA ILE A 354 -0.21 13.41 -1.31
C ILE A 354 0.57 12.54 -0.30
N PHE A 355 1.90 12.67 -0.26
CA PHE A 355 2.74 12.04 0.75
C PHE A 355 2.33 12.47 2.16
N ALA A 356 2.09 13.76 2.40
CA ALA A 356 1.68 14.28 3.70
C ALA A 356 0.32 13.72 4.15
N ILE A 357 -0.65 13.55 3.24
CA ILE A 357 -1.94 12.91 3.54
C ILE A 357 -1.71 11.49 4.07
N LEU A 358 -0.91 10.70 3.35
CA LEU A 358 -0.66 9.31 3.74
C LEU A 358 0.18 9.22 5.01
N ALA A 359 1.24 10.02 5.12
CA ALA A 359 2.10 10.08 6.30
C ALA A 359 1.30 10.48 7.55
N GLN A 360 0.51 11.54 7.46
CA GLN A 360 -0.37 11.95 8.55
C GLN A 360 -1.30 10.80 8.95
N ARG A 361 -1.89 10.11 7.97
CA ARG A 361 -2.82 9.02 8.24
C ARG A 361 -2.14 7.83 8.94
N LEU A 362 -1.01 7.37 8.43
CA LEU A 362 -0.27 6.24 8.96
C LEU A 362 0.27 6.54 10.37
N TYR A 363 1.02 7.64 10.52
CA TYR A 363 1.71 7.94 11.78
C TYR A 363 0.81 8.54 12.87
N SER A 364 -0.44 8.94 12.55
CA SER A 364 -1.46 9.27 13.56
C SER A 364 -2.33 8.08 13.97
N SER A 365 -2.17 6.92 13.34
CA SER A 365 -2.92 5.70 13.66
C SER A 365 -2.33 4.97 14.88
N ARG A 366 -3.05 3.94 15.39
CA ARG A 366 -2.54 3.04 16.46
C ARG A 366 -1.64 1.92 15.94
N LEU A 367 -1.34 1.91 14.66
CA LEU A 367 -0.43 0.92 14.09
C LEU A 367 0.96 1.06 14.72
N ARG A 368 1.64 -0.05 14.88
CA ARG A 368 3.04 -0.05 15.28
C ARG A 368 3.87 0.65 14.20
N ILE A 369 4.92 1.34 14.63
CA ILE A 369 5.77 2.13 13.72
C ILE A 369 6.39 1.28 12.61
N GLU A 370 6.69 0.01 12.88
CA GLU A 370 7.24 -0.91 11.89
C GLU A 370 6.23 -1.20 10.77
N ILE A 371 4.93 -1.29 11.11
CA ILE A 371 3.85 -1.46 10.12
C ILE A 371 3.66 -0.17 9.32
N CYS A 372 3.70 1.00 9.98
CA CYS A 372 3.62 2.29 9.29
C CYS A 372 4.78 2.47 8.30
N ASN A 373 6.01 2.15 8.71
CA ASN A 373 7.19 2.21 7.87
C ASN A 373 7.12 1.21 6.70
N PHE A 374 6.65 -0.02 6.95
CA PHE A 374 6.40 -1.02 5.92
C PHE A 374 5.41 -0.50 4.85
N LEU A 375 4.27 0.03 5.29
CA LEU A 375 3.24 0.55 4.39
C LEU A 375 3.72 1.78 3.62
N MET A 376 4.43 2.69 4.28
CA MET A 376 5.02 3.86 3.64
C MET A 376 6.08 3.48 2.60
N PHE A 377 7.00 2.57 2.94
CA PHE A 377 8.01 2.08 2.00
C PHE A 377 7.36 1.38 0.80
N SER A 378 6.37 0.51 1.05
CA SER A 378 5.63 -0.17 -0.02
C SER A 378 4.93 0.82 -0.93
N TRP A 379 4.32 1.87 -0.37
CA TRP A 379 3.66 2.92 -1.15
C TRP A 379 4.64 3.71 -2.02
N ILE A 380 5.79 4.08 -1.48
CA ILE A 380 6.80 4.86 -2.22
C ILE A 380 7.38 4.01 -3.35
N SER A 381 7.84 2.79 -3.03
CA SER A 381 8.71 1.99 -3.89
C SER A 381 7.99 1.15 -4.94
N VAL A 382 6.67 0.91 -4.78
CA VAL A 382 5.87 0.11 -5.70
C VAL A 382 4.83 1.00 -6.37
N GLY A 383 4.48 0.74 -7.62
CA GLY A 383 3.50 1.50 -8.40
C GLY A 383 2.06 1.31 -7.90
N VAL A 384 1.76 1.76 -6.68
CA VAL A 384 0.49 1.51 -6.00
C VAL A 384 -0.38 2.77 -5.82
N VAL A 385 0.06 3.91 -6.31
CA VAL A 385 -0.64 5.20 -6.11
C VAL A 385 -2.09 5.19 -6.61
N LEU A 386 -2.35 4.53 -7.72
CA LEU A 386 -3.70 4.37 -8.30
C LEU A 386 -4.26 2.96 -8.13
N LYS A 387 -3.76 2.18 -7.16
CA LYS A 387 -4.19 0.81 -6.88
C LYS A 387 -5.23 0.78 -5.76
N PRO A 388 -6.53 0.52 -6.08
CA PRO A 388 -7.60 0.55 -5.09
C PRO A 388 -7.39 -0.43 -3.94
N SER A 389 -6.88 -1.63 -4.23
CA SER A 389 -6.60 -2.64 -3.22
C SER A 389 -5.62 -2.16 -2.15
N PHE A 390 -4.54 -1.49 -2.54
CA PHE A 390 -3.57 -0.94 -1.58
C PHE A 390 -4.19 0.19 -0.76
N ALA A 391 -4.87 1.15 -1.42
CA ALA A 391 -5.52 2.27 -0.75
C ALA A 391 -6.56 1.78 0.28
N LEU A 392 -7.40 0.81 -0.08
CA LEU A 392 -8.41 0.24 0.81
C LEU A 392 -7.79 -0.49 2.01
N VAL A 393 -6.71 -1.26 1.83
CA VAL A 393 -6.00 -1.91 2.95
C VAL A 393 -5.43 -0.88 3.90
N VAL A 394 -4.68 0.10 3.41
CA VAL A 394 -4.10 1.16 4.26
C VAL A 394 -5.19 1.93 4.98
N TRP A 395 -6.25 2.30 4.27
CA TRP A 395 -7.38 3.01 4.86
C TRP A 395 -8.06 2.18 5.96
N LEU A 396 -8.37 0.91 5.69
CA LEU A 396 -9.02 0.00 6.64
C LEU A 396 -8.20 -0.19 7.92
N LEU A 397 -6.89 -0.45 7.78
CA LEU A 397 -5.99 -0.64 8.91
C LEU A 397 -5.81 0.63 9.76
N THR A 398 -5.89 1.80 9.13
CA THR A 398 -5.71 3.10 9.80
C THR A 398 -7.03 3.75 10.23
N LEU A 399 -8.18 3.31 9.71
CA LEU A 399 -9.49 3.88 10.04
C LEU A 399 -9.83 3.61 11.51
N VAL A 400 -9.55 2.39 11.97
CA VAL A 400 -9.76 1.92 13.32
C VAL A 400 -8.47 2.17 14.10
N GLY A 401 -8.40 3.23 14.88
CA GLY A 401 -7.19 3.55 15.65
C GLY A 401 -6.82 5.03 15.64
N GLN A 402 -7.65 5.88 15.05
CA GLN A 402 -7.52 7.31 15.22
C GLN A 402 -8.20 7.73 16.52
N SER A 403 -7.52 7.54 17.65
CA SER A 403 -8.00 8.09 18.91
C SER A 403 -8.09 9.60 18.82
N ALA A 404 -9.30 10.14 19.06
CA ALA A 404 -9.40 11.52 19.49
C ALA A 404 -8.42 11.69 20.64
N SER A 405 -7.53 12.69 20.56
CA SER A 405 -6.64 13.07 21.66
C SER A 405 -7.40 12.96 22.96
N ARG A 406 -6.99 12.01 23.82
CA ARG A 406 -7.51 11.96 25.19
C ARG A 406 -7.28 13.34 25.78
N PRO A 407 -8.32 14.04 26.25
CA PRO A 407 -8.10 15.25 27.02
C PRO A 407 -7.23 14.83 28.22
N THR A 408 -6.06 15.41 28.29
CA THR A 408 -5.10 15.28 29.40
C THR A 408 -5.65 16.00 30.63
N THR A 409 -6.74 15.51 31.20
CA THR A 409 -7.33 16.09 32.41
C THR A 409 -7.97 15.00 33.25
N GLN A 410 -7.10 14.28 33.95
CA GLN A 410 -7.35 13.83 35.31
C GLN A 410 -6.00 13.44 35.97
N ARG A 411 -5.16 14.47 36.18
CA ARG A 411 -4.27 14.37 37.36
C ARG A 411 -5.18 14.25 38.58
N ALA A 412 -5.29 13.05 39.08
CA ALA A 412 -5.87 12.82 40.39
C ALA A 412 -5.19 13.78 41.38
N ARG A 413 -5.95 14.71 41.92
CA ARG A 413 -5.52 15.45 43.13
C ARG A 413 -5.26 14.42 44.22
N PRO A 414 -4.08 14.45 44.89
CA PRO A 414 -3.88 13.66 46.07
C PRO A 414 -4.91 14.10 47.07
N ARG A 415 -5.71 13.17 47.57
CA ARG A 415 -6.52 13.37 48.79
C ARG A 415 -5.54 13.65 49.91
N ALA A 416 -5.51 14.92 50.34
CA ALA A 416 -4.94 15.25 51.62
C ALA A 416 -5.85 14.60 52.70
N GLY A 417 -5.28 13.67 53.48
CA GLY A 417 -5.81 13.17 54.72
C GLY A 417 -5.42 14.07 55.88
#